data_b108db157076c02228a0203f54908130
#
_entry.id   b108db157076c02228a0203f54908130
#
_cell.length_a   1.000
_cell.length_b   1.000
_cell.length_c   1.000
_cell.angle_alpha   90.00
_cell.angle_beta   90.00
_cell.angle_gamma   90.00
#
_symmetry.space_group_name_H-M   'P 1'
#
loop_
_entity.id
_entity.type
_entity.pdbx_description
1 polymer ?
#
loop_
_entity_poly.entity_id
_entity_poly.type
_entity_poly.pdbx_seq_one_letter_code
_entity_poly.pdbx_strand_id
1 'polypeptide(L)'
;MIYLHIGRHKTGTTSIQYFLRDNQDFLDNHNLIYVTDEKGLAFHEGPRILKNVVENDNKEIESIRKSFEKIVTKKNKDFIFSSESFQNSNPELVYHLFKDIGHEINIISYFREPISYFISSYKQRIQNTDLIFKFSDYINKQENLTKYIDFYENWIKYFPSFTARNFSRKNLKNSDLIYDFMKILLPKLEYQELPEKSEIANRSLSDFGLLFKLVFNNLLKLNMVSIKKPGQFYNYLPEMFTDHSFLDVKNFYLTKDNYERVISMSEQAFNFEKFFPECNFKLKISDLESNRNFRGEFIEITLDALNSLERKGFIEINKNILNSDLSKIFREYLQ
;
A
#
# COMPACT_ATOMS: atom_id res chain seq x y z
N MET A 1 6.66 23.05 -13.63
CA MET A 1 7.33 22.01 -12.78
C MET A 1 6.73 20.63 -13.05
N ILE A 2 7.47 19.56 -12.82
CA ILE A 2 6.95 18.18 -12.81
C ILE A 2 7.00 17.64 -11.38
N TYR A 3 5.88 17.23 -10.86
CA TYR A 3 5.75 16.51 -9.59
C TYR A 3 5.67 15.01 -9.87
N LEU A 4 6.69 14.27 -9.46
CA LEU A 4 6.76 12.83 -9.66
C LEU A 4 6.50 12.11 -8.32
N HIS A 5 5.25 11.70 -8.10
CA HIS A 5 4.85 10.90 -6.94
C HIS A 5 5.25 9.44 -7.15
N ILE A 6 6.36 9.05 -6.55
CA ILE A 6 6.94 7.72 -6.70
C ILE A 6 6.43 6.73 -5.65
N GLY A 7 5.34 7.02 -5.01
CA GLY A 7 4.69 6.36 -3.88
C GLY A 7 5.30 5.06 -3.44
N ARG A 8 5.48 4.89 -2.13
CA ARG A 8 5.78 3.55 -1.59
C ARG A 8 4.48 2.79 -1.41
N HIS A 9 4.53 1.47 -1.56
CA HIS A 9 3.36 0.64 -1.29
C HIS A 9 2.80 0.92 0.10
N LYS A 10 1.48 0.86 0.26
CA LYS A 10 0.78 1.04 1.54
C LYS A 10 0.91 2.43 2.19
N THR A 11 1.13 3.45 1.37
CA THR A 11 1.16 4.85 1.78
C THR A 11 0.03 5.69 1.15
N GLY A 12 -1.08 5.05 0.79
CA GLY A 12 -2.28 5.75 0.30
C GLY A 12 -2.22 6.26 -1.14
N THR A 13 -1.29 5.75 -1.96
CA THR A 13 -1.11 6.15 -3.36
C THR A 13 -2.40 6.08 -4.16
N THR A 14 -3.18 5.01 -3.99
CA THR A 14 -4.48 4.85 -4.65
C THR A 14 -5.46 5.97 -4.31
N SER A 15 -5.49 6.43 -3.05
CA SER A 15 -6.34 7.54 -2.61
C SER A 15 -5.97 8.84 -3.32
N ILE A 16 -4.67 9.12 -3.41
CA ILE A 16 -4.15 10.29 -4.12
C ILE A 16 -4.53 10.20 -5.61
N GLN A 17 -4.34 9.06 -6.23
CA GLN A 17 -4.63 8.85 -7.65
C GLN A 17 -6.13 9.02 -7.97
N TYR A 18 -7.02 8.47 -7.15
CA TYR A 18 -8.47 8.68 -7.32
C TYR A 18 -8.84 10.15 -7.18
N PHE A 19 -8.33 10.82 -6.13
CA PHE A 19 -8.60 12.24 -5.97
C PHE A 19 -8.15 13.07 -7.17
N LEU A 20 -6.93 12.85 -7.66
CA LEU A 20 -6.39 13.57 -8.82
C LEU A 20 -7.18 13.30 -10.09
N ARG A 21 -7.63 12.05 -10.31
CA ARG A 21 -8.45 11.67 -11.45
C ARG A 21 -9.83 12.34 -11.40
N ASP A 22 -10.46 12.31 -10.24
CA ASP A 22 -11.86 12.71 -10.08
C ASP A 22 -12.04 14.24 -9.98
N ASN A 23 -10.94 15.00 -9.78
CA ASN A 23 -10.97 16.45 -9.59
C ASN A 23 -10.12 17.21 -10.63
N GLN A 24 -10.22 16.83 -11.90
CA GLN A 24 -9.43 17.45 -12.96
C GLN A 24 -9.73 18.93 -13.16
N ASP A 25 -11.01 19.38 -13.03
CA ASP A 25 -11.38 20.79 -13.11
C ASP A 25 -10.74 21.62 -11.99
N PHE A 26 -10.68 21.07 -10.78
CA PHE A 26 -9.98 21.70 -9.67
C PHE A 26 -8.48 21.85 -9.95
N LEU A 27 -7.85 20.80 -10.47
CA LEU A 27 -6.43 20.85 -10.87
C LEU A 27 -6.19 21.87 -11.97
N ASP A 28 -7.05 21.90 -13.00
CA ASP A 28 -6.96 22.82 -14.14
C ASP A 28 -7.04 24.28 -13.69
N ASN A 29 -7.96 24.60 -12.79
CA ASN A 29 -8.11 25.93 -12.19
C ASN A 29 -6.86 26.38 -11.40
N HIS A 30 -6.03 25.43 -10.96
CA HIS A 30 -4.76 25.69 -10.26
C HIS A 30 -3.54 25.52 -11.17
N ASN A 31 -3.72 25.46 -12.49
CA ASN A 31 -2.64 25.21 -13.47
C ASN A 31 -1.89 23.90 -13.26
N LEU A 32 -2.56 22.87 -12.78
CA LEU A 32 -2.03 21.51 -12.60
C LEU A 32 -2.66 20.56 -13.63
N ILE A 33 -1.89 19.61 -14.14
CA ILE A 33 -2.36 18.52 -15.00
C ILE A 33 -1.94 17.19 -14.38
N TYR A 34 -2.91 16.33 -14.09
CA TYR A 34 -2.63 14.95 -13.73
C TYR A 34 -2.49 14.10 -15.00
N VAL A 35 -1.30 13.52 -15.18
CA VAL A 35 -0.99 12.68 -16.34
C VAL A 35 -1.23 11.21 -16.00
N THR A 36 -2.09 10.56 -16.76
CA THR A 36 -2.47 9.16 -16.59
C THR A 36 -2.21 8.35 -17.85
N ASP A 37 -2.20 7.02 -17.70
CA ASP A 37 -2.28 6.10 -18.83
C ASP A 37 -3.72 6.05 -19.44
N GLU A 38 -3.90 5.24 -20.46
CA GLU A 38 -5.20 5.08 -21.15
C GLU A 38 -6.34 4.62 -20.20
N LYS A 39 -6.02 3.98 -19.08
CA LYS A 39 -6.99 3.56 -18.05
C LYS A 39 -7.41 4.70 -17.14
N GLY A 40 -6.74 5.85 -17.21
CA GLY A 40 -7.10 7.08 -16.55
C GLY A 40 -6.92 7.12 -15.03
N LEU A 41 -6.29 6.11 -14.40
CA LEU A 41 -6.11 6.08 -12.95
C LEU A 41 -4.70 6.50 -12.51
N ALA A 42 -3.68 5.97 -13.14
CA ALA A 42 -2.30 6.20 -12.76
C ALA A 42 -1.38 6.10 -13.97
N PHE A 43 -0.16 6.59 -13.82
CA PHE A 43 0.86 6.50 -14.86
C PHE A 43 1.65 5.18 -14.73
N HIS A 44 1.11 4.09 -15.25
CA HIS A 44 1.74 2.76 -15.17
C HIS A 44 2.66 2.42 -16.33
N GLU A 45 2.46 3.03 -17.49
CA GLU A 45 3.23 2.69 -18.69
C GLU A 45 4.71 2.99 -18.55
N GLY A 46 5.08 4.17 -18.06
CA GLY A 46 6.47 4.54 -17.86
C GLY A 46 7.24 3.53 -17.02
N PRO A 47 6.84 3.24 -15.77
CA PRO A 47 7.51 2.24 -14.93
C PRO A 47 7.46 0.82 -15.50
N ARG A 48 6.38 0.44 -16.21
CA ARG A 48 6.25 -0.89 -16.83
C ARG A 48 7.28 -1.06 -17.95
N ILE A 49 7.42 -0.05 -18.79
CA ILE A 49 8.36 -0.07 -19.91
C ILE A 49 9.79 -0.04 -19.37
N LEU A 50 10.09 0.80 -18.37
CA LEU A 50 11.39 0.82 -17.71
C LEU A 50 11.77 -0.52 -17.07
N LYS A 51 10.80 -1.30 -16.61
CA LYS A 51 11.02 -2.66 -16.11
C LYS A 51 11.33 -3.65 -17.24
N ASN A 52 10.78 -3.42 -18.43
CA ASN A 52 10.98 -4.29 -19.59
C ASN A 52 12.17 -3.86 -20.45
N VAL A 53 12.67 -2.62 -20.32
CA VAL A 53 13.93 -2.15 -20.91
C VAL A 53 15.08 -2.77 -20.12
N VAL A 54 15.25 -4.07 -20.31
CA VAL A 54 16.45 -4.80 -19.91
C VAL A 54 17.52 -4.44 -20.96
N GLU A 55 18.51 -3.66 -20.54
CA GLU A 55 19.79 -3.46 -21.20
C GLU A 55 19.73 -2.97 -22.67
N ASN A 56 19.81 -1.63 -22.84
CA ASN A 56 20.23 -0.96 -24.08
C ASN A 56 19.23 -0.68 -25.22
N ASP A 57 17.92 -0.79 -25.05
CA ASP A 57 17.02 -0.27 -26.10
C ASP A 57 16.63 1.21 -25.84
N ASN A 58 17.57 2.10 -26.16
CA ASN A 58 17.36 3.55 -26.12
C ASN A 58 16.19 4.02 -27.01
N LYS A 59 15.72 3.22 -27.96
CA LYS A 59 14.64 3.59 -28.89
C LYS A 59 13.28 3.61 -28.21
N GLU A 60 13.01 2.67 -27.29
CA GLU A 60 11.74 2.63 -26.58
C GLU A 60 11.65 3.78 -25.57
N ILE A 61 12.73 4.04 -24.83
CA ILE A 61 12.84 5.20 -23.92
C ILE A 61 12.63 6.49 -24.70
N GLU A 62 13.26 6.63 -25.88
CA GLU A 62 13.15 7.81 -26.73
C GLU A 62 11.73 8.01 -27.27
N SER A 63 11.04 6.93 -27.63
CA SER A 63 9.64 6.99 -28.08
C SER A 63 8.71 7.50 -26.99
N ILE A 64 8.89 7.02 -25.76
CA ILE A 64 8.09 7.46 -24.59
C ILE A 64 8.42 8.89 -24.23
N ARG A 65 9.70 9.25 -24.23
CA ARG A 65 10.15 10.63 -24.00
C ARG A 65 9.48 11.60 -24.96
N LYS A 66 9.44 11.29 -26.26
CA LYS A 66 8.74 12.11 -27.25
C LYS A 66 7.24 12.23 -27.02
N SER A 67 6.62 11.18 -26.47
CA SER A 67 5.21 11.22 -26.08
C SER A 67 4.99 12.17 -24.90
N PHE A 68 5.89 12.17 -23.90
CA PHE A 68 5.85 13.10 -22.77
C PHE A 68 6.12 14.54 -23.18
N GLU A 69 7.11 14.76 -24.02
CA GLU A 69 7.40 16.10 -24.56
C GLU A 69 6.16 16.72 -25.19
N LYS A 70 5.39 15.94 -25.97
CA LYS A 70 4.14 16.42 -26.58
C LYS A 70 3.08 16.81 -25.54
N ILE A 71 3.04 16.14 -24.40
CA ILE A 71 2.08 16.47 -23.32
C ILE A 71 2.54 17.71 -22.58
N VAL A 72 3.82 17.75 -22.19
CA VAL A 72 4.37 18.73 -21.25
C VAL A 72 4.69 20.07 -21.95
N THR A 73 5.12 20.07 -23.22
CA THR A 73 5.46 21.28 -23.96
C THR A 73 4.26 22.09 -24.46
N LYS A 74 3.08 21.49 -24.56
CA LYS A 74 1.88 22.16 -25.12
C LYS A 74 1.22 23.16 -24.18
N LYS A 75 1.57 23.19 -22.88
CA LYS A 75 0.84 23.98 -21.88
C LYS A 75 1.80 24.58 -20.86
N ASN A 76 1.60 25.86 -20.56
CA ASN A 76 2.31 26.54 -19.46
C ASN A 76 1.69 26.15 -18.10
N LYS A 77 1.77 24.86 -17.75
CA LYS A 77 1.18 24.27 -16.55
C LYS A 77 2.19 23.35 -15.86
N ASP A 78 1.93 23.03 -14.61
CA ASP A 78 2.67 22.03 -13.84
C ASP A 78 2.03 20.64 -14.01
N PHE A 79 2.85 19.60 -13.98
CA PHE A 79 2.41 18.23 -14.30
C PHE A 79 2.61 17.31 -13.09
N ILE A 80 1.65 16.44 -12.88
CA ILE A 80 1.67 15.44 -11.81
C ILE A 80 1.70 14.06 -12.44
N PHE A 81 2.72 13.27 -12.12
CA PHE A 81 2.81 11.84 -12.44
C PHE A 81 2.76 11.06 -11.14
N SER A 82 1.93 10.04 -11.06
CA SER A 82 1.82 9.19 -9.87
C SER A 82 1.78 7.72 -10.21
N SER A 83 2.75 6.96 -9.70
CA SER A 83 2.73 5.50 -9.79
C SER A 83 3.55 4.85 -8.67
N GLU A 84 2.98 3.84 -8.01
CA GLU A 84 3.71 2.99 -7.06
C GLU A 84 4.84 2.19 -7.73
N SER A 85 4.74 1.93 -9.03
CA SER A 85 5.72 1.15 -9.75
C SER A 85 7.08 1.84 -9.84
N PHE A 86 7.13 3.17 -9.72
CA PHE A 86 8.39 3.91 -9.70
C PHE A 86 9.31 3.52 -8.54
N GLN A 87 8.78 3.12 -7.39
CA GLN A 87 9.62 2.72 -6.25
C GLN A 87 10.58 1.57 -6.58
N ASN A 88 10.22 0.71 -7.55
CA ASN A 88 11.01 -0.44 -7.98
C ASN A 88 11.78 -0.17 -9.28
N SER A 89 11.67 1.04 -9.83
CA SER A 89 12.37 1.42 -11.06
C SER A 89 13.80 1.87 -10.76
N ASN A 90 14.70 1.72 -11.72
CA ASN A 90 16.01 2.33 -11.66
C ASN A 90 15.86 3.86 -11.82
N PRO A 91 16.28 4.69 -10.83
CA PRO A 91 16.15 6.14 -10.90
C PRO A 91 16.86 6.77 -12.09
N GLU A 92 17.97 6.20 -12.56
CA GLU A 92 18.68 6.64 -13.75
C GLU A 92 17.84 6.56 -15.01
N LEU A 93 17.15 5.41 -15.21
CA LEU A 93 16.24 5.22 -16.34
C LEU A 93 15.05 6.20 -16.27
N VAL A 94 14.52 6.41 -15.07
CA VAL A 94 13.46 7.40 -14.86
C VAL A 94 13.97 8.80 -15.19
N TYR A 95 15.18 9.14 -14.80
CA TYR A 95 15.81 10.42 -15.14
C TYR A 95 15.92 10.59 -16.65
N HIS A 96 16.32 9.56 -17.41
CA HIS A 96 16.41 9.62 -18.86
C HIS A 96 15.07 9.85 -19.55
N LEU A 97 13.93 9.51 -18.93
CA LEU A 97 12.61 9.86 -19.45
C LEU A 97 12.30 11.36 -19.38
N PHE A 98 12.83 12.05 -18.37
CA PHE A 98 12.42 13.42 -18.04
C PHE A 98 13.51 14.49 -18.28
N LYS A 99 14.79 14.10 -18.42
CA LYS A 99 15.95 15.01 -18.36
C LYS A 99 15.95 16.21 -19.31
N ASP A 100 15.37 16.06 -20.50
CA ASP A 100 15.42 17.10 -21.55
C ASP A 100 14.05 17.80 -21.76
N ILE A 101 13.11 17.59 -20.84
CA ILE A 101 11.75 18.14 -20.98
C ILE A 101 11.69 19.64 -20.58
N GLY A 102 12.77 20.20 -20.04
CA GLY A 102 12.86 21.62 -19.72
C GLY A 102 12.09 22.06 -18.46
N HIS A 103 11.67 21.12 -17.62
CA HIS A 103 10.98 21.36 -16.37
C HIS A 103 11.82 20.88 -15.18
N GLU A 104 11.78 21.62 -14.08
CA GLU A 104 12.27 21.13 -12.80
C GLU A 104 11.38 19.98 -12.31
N ILE A 105 12.01 18.95 -11.72
CA ILE A 105 11.32 17.74 -11.25
C ILE A 105 11.45 17.66 -9.74
N ASN A 106 10.30 17.58 -9.06
CA ASN A 106 10.23 17.32 -7.62
C ASN A 106 9.70 15.91 -7.39
N ILE A 107 10.51 15.06 -6.77
CA ILE A 107 10.10 13.74 -6.31
C ILE A 107 9.29 13.89 -5.03
N ILE A 108 8.14 13.23 -4.97
CA ILE A 108 7.30 13.16 -3.76
C ILE A 108 7.19 11.69 -3.35
N SER A 109 7.53 11.38 -2.09
CA SER A 109 7.40 10.04 -1.54
C SER A 109 6.93 10.05 -0.10
N TYR A 110 5.96 9.19 0.21
CA TYR A 110 5.48 8.97 1.58
C TYR A 110 6.16 7.74 2.18
N PHE A 111 6.63 7.88 3.41
CA PHE A 111 7.27 6.81 4.18
C PHE A 111 6.41 6.44 5.37
N ARG A 112 6.31 5.17 5.67
CA ARG A 112 5.47 4.65 6.75
C ARG A 112 6.34 4.10 7.87
N GLU A 113 5.85 4.20 9.12
CA GLU A 113 6.48 3.57 10.28
C GLU A 113 6.68 2.06 10.00
N PRO A 114 7.89 1.51 10.26
CA PRO A 114 8.27 0.16 9.83
C PRO A 114 7.31 -0.95 10.25
N ILE A 115 6.92 -1.02 11.52
CA ILE A 115 6.00 -2.07 12.02
C ILE A 115 4.67 -2.00 11.28
N SER A 116 4.09 -0.79 11.20
CA SER A 116 2.83 -0.56 10.47
C SER A 116 2.96 -0.89 8.99
N TYR A 117 4.14 -0.69 8.40
CA TYR A 117 4.39 -1.01 7.00
C TYR A 117 4.41 -2.52 6.77
N PHE A 118 5.17 -3.28 7.58
CA PHE A 118 5.21 -4.74 7.50
C PHE A 118 3.83 -5.36 7.70
N ILE A 119 3.08 -4.92 8.73
CA ILE A 119 1.72 -5.40 9.00
C ILE A 119 0.79 -5.12 7.82
N SER A 120 0.78 -3.89 7.30
CA SER A 120 -0.12 -3.52 6.20
C SER A 120 0.22 -4.28 4.91
N SER A 121 1.51 -4.49 4.64
CA SER A 121 1.98 -5.23 3.48
C SER A 121 1.67 -6.72 3.59
N TYR A 122 1.84 -7.32 4.77
CA TYR A 122 1.45 -8.69 5.06
C TYR A 122 -0.05 -8.92 4.90
N LYS A 123 -0.88 -8.04 5.50
CA LYS A 123 -2.35 -8.10 5.35
C LYS A 123 -2.78 -8.09 3.88
N GLN A 124 -2.21 -7.19 3.09
CA GLN A 124 -2.52 -7.13 1.66
C GLN A 124 -2.09 -8.41 0.92
N ARG A 125 -0.93 -8.97 1.28
CA ARG A 125 -0.44 -10.21 0.66
C ARG A 125 -1.37 -11.38 0.95
N ILE A 126 -1.81 -11.55 2.19
CA ILE A 126 -2.76 -12.61 2.57
C ILE A 126 -4.14 -12.35 1.98
N GLN A 127 -4.62 -11.09 1.99
CA GLN A 127 -5.93 -10.74 1.42
C GLN A 127 -6.07 -11.13 -0.05
N ASN A 128 -5.03 -10.89 -0.84
CA ASN A 128 -5.07 -11.00 -2.30
C ASN A 128 -4.56 -12.36 -2.82
N THR A 129 -4.21 -13.28 -1.94
CA THR A 129 -3.66 -14.59 -2.34
C THR A 129 -4.23 -15.71 -1.49
N ASP A 130 -3.94 -16.95 -1.86
CA ASP A 130 -4.20 -18.17 -1.09
C ASP A 130 -3.02 -18.62 -0.21
N LEU A 131 -2.06 -17.74 0.01
CA LEU A 131 -0.86 -18.02 0.81
C LEU A 131 -1.20 -18.19 2.30
N ILE A 132 -0.45 -19.08 2.96
CA ILE A 132 -0.65 -19.50 4.36
C ILE A 132 0.59 -19.32 5.23
N PHE A 133 1.58 -18.51 4.80
CA PHE A 133 2.81 -18.33 5.59
C PHE A 133 2.59 -17.41 6.80
N LYS A 134 3.36 -17.68 7.86
CA LYS A 134 3.36 -16.89 9.09
C LYS A 134 3.98 -15.50 8.86
N PHE A 135 3.68 -14.56 9.74
CA PHE A 135 4.25 -13.21 9.68
C PHE A 135 5.78 -13.22 9.80
N SER A 136 6.33 -14.10 10.63
CA SER A 136 7.79 -14.33 10.73
C SER A 136 8.43 -14.67 9.39
N ASP A 137 7.80 -15.57 8.61
CA ASP A 137 8.31 -15.98 7.30
C ASP A 137 8.20 -14.83 6.28
N TYR A 138 7.17 -14.00 6.43
CA TYR A 138 7.01 -12.80 5.61
C TYR A 138 8.11 -11.78 5.88
N ILE A 139 8.38 -11.46 7.15
CA ILE A 139 9.45 -10.54 7.56
C ILE A 139 10.77 -10.95 6.93
N ASN A 140 11.13 -12.24 7.03
CA ASN A 140 12.40 -12.77 6.53
C ASN A 140 12.61 -12.58 5.02
N LYS A 141 11.54 -12.48 4.26
CA LYS A 141 11.57 -12.31 2.79
C LYS A 141 11.54 -10.84 2.34
N GLN A 142 11.46 -9.89 3.28
CA GLN A 142 11.22 -8.48 2.99
C GLN A 142 12.30 -7.54 3.56
N GLU A 143 13.56 -7.97 3.55
CA GLU A 143 14.70 -7.23 4.12
C GLU A 143 14.88 -5.80 3.57
N ASN A 144 14.48 -5.57 2.33
CA ASN A 144 14.64 -4.25 1.68
C ASN A 144 13.47 -3.30 1.92
N LEU A 145 12.42 -3.75 2.61
CA LEU A 145 11.17 -2.98 2.72
C LEU A 145 11.37 -1.62 3.40
N THR A 146 12.28 -1.54 4.34
CA THR A 146 12.54 -0.36 5.19
C THR A 146 13.92 0.28 4.98
N LYS A 147 14.61 -0.04 3.88
CA LYS A 147 15.86 0.63 3.48
C LYS A 147 15.58 2.02 2.92
N TYR A 148 15.16 2.94 3.80
CA TYR A 148 14.71 4.27 3.38
C TYR A 148 15.86 5.19 2.97
N ILE A 149 17.01 5.07 3.62
CA ILE A 149 18.21 5.86 3.28
C ILE A 149 18.73 5.43 1.91
N ASP A 150 18.94 4.14 1.67
CA ASP A 150 19.38 3.63 0.36
C ASP A 150 18.42 4.06 -0.76
N PHE A 151 17.11 3.98 -0.49
CA PHE A 151 16.09 4.41 -1.45
C PHE A 151 16.24 5.90 -1.76
N TYR A 152 16.30 6.76 -0.75
CA TYR A 152 16.46 8.20 -0.91
C TYR A 152 17.75 8.55 -1.65
N GLU A 153 18.90 8.03 -1.20
CA GLU A 153 20.21 8.29 -1.79
C GLU A 153 20.30 7.89 -3.26
N ASN A 154 19.63 6.80 -3.65
CA ASN A 154 19.57 6.39 -5.05
C ASN A 154 18.79 7.39 -5.91
N TRP A 155 17.70 7.96 -5.38
CA TRP A 155 16.88 8.92 -6.13
C TRP A 155 17.53 10.29 -6.22
N ILE A 156 18.15 10.83 -5.15
CA ILE A 156 18.73 12.19 -5.16
C ILE A 156 19.98 12.31 -6.06
N LYS A 157 20.61 11.21 -6.43
CA LYS A 157 21.70 11.23 -7.42
C LYS A 157 21.25 11.82 -8.76
N TYR A 158 20.00 11.61 -9.12
CA TYR A 158 19.43 12.01 -10.39
C TYR A 158 18.39 13.14 -10.25
N PHE A 159 17.73 13.23 -9.11
CA PHE A 159 16.66 14.19 -8.81
C PHE A 159 16.96 14.92 -7.51
N PRO A 160 17.63 16.08 -7.58
CA PRO A 160 18.05 16.80 -6.37
C PRO A 160 16.89 17.36 -5.55
N SER A 161 15.71 17.58 -6.15
CA SER A 161 14.49 17.98 -5.43
C SER A 161 13.70 16.76 -5.02
N PHE A 162 13.68 16.49 -3.70
CA PHE A 162 13.01 15.33 -3.10
C PHE A 162 12.23 15.75 -1.85
N THR A 163 10.93 15.49 -1.86
CA THR A 163 10.02 15.73 -0.74
C THR A 163 9.63 14.40 -0.11
N ALA A 164 10.15 14.11 1.09
CA ALA A 164 9.72 12.98 1.90
C ALA A 164 8.63 13.39 2.88
N ARG A 165 7.64 12.54 3.11
CA ARG A 165 6.54 12.76 4.06
C ARG A 165 6.32 11.53 4.93
N ASN A 166 6.00 11.74 6.19
CA ASN A 166 5.62 10.67 7.11
C ASN A 166 4.14 10.31 6.93
N PHE A 167 3.87 9.07 6.50
CA PHE A 167 2.53 8.54 6.33
C PHE A 167 1.96 8.09 7.69
N SER A 168 1.61 9.06 8.52
CA SER A 168 0.85 8.82 9.75
C SER A 168 -0.15 9.95 9.97
N ARG A 169 -1.35 9.64 10.45
CA ARG A 169 -2.38 10.66 10.67
C ARG A 169 -1.90 11.87 11.48
N LYS A 170 -1.00 11.66 12.43
CA LYS A 170 -0.46 12.72 13.28
C LYS A 170 0.45 13.69 12.53
N ASN A 171 1.13 13.23 11.49
CA ASN A 171 2.12 13.99 10.74
C ASN A 171 1.57 14.55 9.43
N LEU A 172 0.41 14.07 8.99
CA LEU A 172 -0.29 14.61 7.83
C LEU A 172 -0.97 15.94 8.21
N LYS A 173 -0.90 16.93 7.33
CA LYS A 173 -1.60 18.21 7.51
C LYS A 173 -3.10 17.96 7.66
N ASN A 174 -3.71 18.52 8.70
CA ASN A 174 -5.10 18.28 9.11
C ASN A 174 -5.46 16.78 9.25
N SER A 175 -4.47 15.92 9.55
CA SER A 175 -4.66 14.46 9.60
C SER A 175 -5.21 13.86 8.31
N ASP A 176 -4.99 14.51 7.18
CA ASP A 176 -5.57 14.23 5.88
C ASP A 176 -4.50 14.07 4.80
N LEU A 177 -4.44 12.88 4.18
CA LEU A 177 -3.46 12.55 3.15
C LEU A 177 -3.59 13.42 1.90
N ILE A 178 -4.82 13.65 1.45
CA ILE A 178 -5.06 14.40 0.21
C ILE A 178 -4.68 15.86 0.42
N TYR A 179 -5.09 16.45 1.53
CA TYR A 179 -4.71 17.82 1.85
C TYR A 179 -3.19 17.96 2.02
N ASP A 180 -2.55 17.01 2.72
CA ASP A 180 -1.10 17.00 2.87
C ASP A 180 -0.38 16.96 1.52
N PHE A 181 -0.85 16.10 0.62
CA PHE A 181 -0.31 15.98 -0.74
C PHE A 181 -0.53 17.28 -1.54
N MET A 182 -1.76 17.80 -1.55
CA MET A 182 -2.09 19.02 -2.29
C MET A 182 -1.34 20.25 -1.76
N LYS A 183 -1.03 20.32 -0.46
CA LYS A 183 -0.19 21.39 0.12
C LYS A 183 1.26 21.36 -0.35
N ILE A 184 1.76 20.25 -0.84
CA ILE A 184 3.09 20.19 -1.49
C ILE A 184 3.03 20.89 -2.87
N LEU A 185 1.97 20.64 -3.62
CA LEU A 185 1.77 21.20 -4.97
C LEU A 185 1.30 22.66 -4.91
N LEU A 186 0.43 22.96 -3.96
CA LEU A 186 -0.23 24.26 -3.78
C LEU A 186 -0.02 24.74 -2.33
N PRO A 187 1.12 25.37 -2.02
CA PRO A 187 1.46 25.78 -0.64
C PRO A 187 0.47 26.75 0.01
N LYS A 188 -0.29 27.51 -0.79
CA LYS A 188 -1.28 28.50 -0.32
C LYS A 188 -2.71 27.92 -0.19
N LEU A 189 -2.96 26.69 -0.65
CA LEU A 189 -4.29 26.07 -0.60
C LEU A 189 -4.81 25.99 0.84
N GLU A 190 -6.04 26.43 1.09
CA GLU A 190 -6.70 26.26 2.37
C GLU A 190 -7.54 24.97 2.40
N TYR A 191 -7.77 24.39 3.59
CA TYR A 191 -8.42 23.07 3.71
C TYR A 191 -9.85 23.07 3.17
N GLN A 192 -10.59 24.14 3.37
CA GLN A 192 -11.96 24.31 2.90
C GLN A 192 -12.10 24.46 1.38
N GLU A 193 -10.99 24.73 0.69
CA GLU A 193 -10.96 24.82 -0.78
C GLU A 193 -10.81 23.46 -1.45
N LEU A 194 -10.48 22.43 -0.65
CA LEU A 194 -10.28 21.09 -1.16
C LEU A 194 -11.64 20.48 -1.57
N PRO A 195 -11.78 19.94 -2.80
CA PRO A 195 -12.99 19.25 -3.22
C PRO A 195 -13.35 18.06 -2.32
N GLU A 196 -14.63 17.70 -2.32
CA GLU A 196 -15.08 16.48 -1.66
C GLU A 196 -14.33 15.25 -2.19
N LYS A 197 -14.02 14.33 -1.29
CA LYS A 197 -13.31 13.10 -1.62
C LYS A 197 -14.31 12.04 -2.00
N SER A 198 -14.07 11.36 -3.09
CA SER A 198 -14.79 10.10 -3.37
C SER A 198 -14.52 9.09 -2.25
N GLU A 199 -15.55 8.38 -1.81
CA GLU A 199 -15.37 7.27 -0.87
C GLU A 199 -14.47 6.20 -1.49
N ILE A 200 -13.34 5.93 -0.83
CA ILE A 200 -12.37 4.99 -1.35
C ILE A 200 -12.70 3.58 -0.89
N ALA A 201 -13.04 2.74 -1.85
CA ALA A 201 -13.49 1.38 -1.65
C ALA A 201 -12.40 0.36 -1.20
N ASN A 202 -11.13 0.75 -1.06
CA ASN A 202 -10.05 -0.18 -0.70
C ASN A 202 -9.86 -0.30 0.81
N ARG A 203 -10.77 -0.99 1.49
CA ARG A 203 -10.62 -1.34 2.90
C ARG A 203 -9.60 -2.47 3.08
N SER A 204 -8.66 -2.27 4.00
CA SER A 204 -7.76 -3.36 4.44
C SER A 204 -8.49 -4.30 5.38
N LEU A 205 -8.11 -5.58 5.39
CA LEU A 205 -8.61 -6.53 6.39
C LEU A 205 -8.35 -6.01 7.82
N SER A 206 -9.33 -6.18 8.69
CA SER A 206 -9.12 -6.09 10.14
C SER A 206 -8.12 -7.17 10.60
N ASP A 207 -7.65 -7.10 11.84
CA ASP A 207 -6.78 -8.16 12.38
C ASP A 207 -7.52 -9.50 12.45
N PHE A 208 -8.80 -9.46 12.81
CA PHE A 208 -9.66 -10.63 12.77
C PHE A 208 -9.85 -11.17 11.35
N GLY A 209 -10.13 -10.28 10.39
CA GLY A 209 -10.26 -10.66 8.98
C GLY A 209 -8.99 -11.29 8.39
N LEU A 210 -7.80 -10.86 8.85
CA LEU A 210 -6.53 -11.49 8.49
C LEU A 210 -6.44 -12.93 9.01
N LEU A 211 -6.76 -13.15 10.29
CA LEU A 211 -6.75 -14.48 10.89
C LEU A 211 -7.76 -15.41 10.21
N PHE A 212 -8.99 -14.91 9.99
CA PHE A 212 -9.99 -15.64 9.22
C PHE A 212 -9.47 -16.02 7.84
N LYS A 213 -8.85 -15.10 7.10
CA LYS A 213 -8.34 -15.36 5.75
C LYS A 213 -7.21 -16.40 5.75
N LEU A 214 -6.35 -16.41 6.76
CA LEU A 214 -5.33 -17.45 6.92
C LEU A 214 -5.95 -18.84 7.13
N VAL A 215 -6.95 -18.94 8.01
CA VAL A 215 -7.70 -20.17 8.22
C VAL A 215 -8.42 -20.59 6.92
N PHE A 216 -9.08 -19.65 6.26
CA PHE A 216 -9.78 -19.91 4.99
C PHE A 216 -8.83 -20.40 3.89
N ASN A 217 -7.63 -19.83 3.78
CA ASN A 217 -6.62 -20.29 2.83
C ASN A 217 -6.15 -21.73 3.11
N ASN A 218 -6.08 -22.12 4.40
CA ASN A 218 -5.81 -23.52 4.76
C ASN A 218 -6.94 -24.45 4.36
N LEU A 219 -8.19 -24.03 4.58
CA LEU A 219 -9.37 -24.81 4.15
C LEU A 219 -9.39 -24.98 2.62
N LEU A 220 -9.02 -23.94 1.86
CA LEU A 220 -8.85 -24.04 0.41
C LEU A 220 -7.77 -25.06 0.03
N LYS A 221 -6.60 -25.02 0.67
CA LYS A 221 -5.49 -25.94 0.40
C LYS A 221 -5.85 -27.39 0.71
N LEU A 222 -6.70 -27.62 1.71
CA LEU A 222 -7.19 -28.94 2.10
C LEU A 222 -8.42 -29.39 1.28
N ASN A 223 -8.86 -28.60 0.29
CA ASN A 223 -10.08 -28.84 -0.50
C ASN A 223 -11.36 -28.94 0.35
N MET A 224 -11.37 -28.30 1.52
CA MET A 224 -12.53 -28.26 2.41
C MET A 224 -13.53 -27.17 2.00
N VAL A 225 -13.06 -26.14 1.31
CA VAL A 225 -13.86 -25.07 0.71
C VAL A 225 -13.39 -24.79 -0.71
N SER A 226 -14.28 -24.26 -1.54
CA SER A 226 -13.92 -23.76 -2.88
C SER A 226 -14.55 -22.38 -3.11
N ILE A 227 -13.87 -21.51 -3.86
CA ILE A 227 -14.38 -20.18 -4.20
C ILE A 227 -15.15 -20.27 -5.51
N LYS A 228 -16.43 -19.90 -5.50
CA LYS A 228 -17.30 -19.90 -6.68
C LYS A 228 -17.26 -18.54 -7.42
N LYS A 229 -17.12 -17.43 -6.68
CA LYS A 229 -17.14 -16.06 -7.21
C LYS A 229 -15.95 -15.25 -6.65
N PRO A 230 -14.71 -15.45 -7.17
CA PRO A 230 -13.51 -14.86 -6.58
C PRO A 230 -13.57 -13.34 -6.40
N GLY A 231 -13.97 -12.60 -7.45
CA GLY A 231 -14.03 -11.13 -7.38
C GLY A 231 -14.97 -10.61 -6.29
N GLN A 232 -16.17 -11.21 -6.16
CA GLN A 232 -17.14 -10.82 -5.13
C GLN A 232 -16.66 -11.23 -3.73
N PHE A 233 -16.08 -12.42 -3.59
CA PHE A 233 -15.53 -12.90 -2.32
C PHE A 233 -14.43 -11.97 -1.79
N TYR A 234 -13.41 -11.65 -2.59
CA TYR A 234 -12.29 -10.81 -2.16
C TYR A 234 -12.71 -9.37 -1.86
N ASN A 235 -13.69 -8.82 -2.57
CA ASN A 235 -14.22 -7.49 -2.30
C ASN A 235 -15.06 -7.44 -1.02
N TYR A 236 -15.76 -8.52 -0.69
CA TYR A 236 -16.64 -8.60 0.48
C TYR A 236 -15.88 -8.86 1.80
N LEU A 237 -14.75 -9.56 1.75
CA LEU A 237 -13.97 -9.92 2.94
C LEU A 237 -13.64 -8.76 3.89
N PRO A 238 -13.19 -7.59 3.44
CA PRO A 238 -12.88 -6.48 4.33
C PRO A 238 -14.10 -5.95 5.09
N GLU A 239 -15.31 -6.11 4.54
CA GLU A 239 -16.55 -5.62 5.12
C GLU A 239 -17.12 -6.59 6.17
N MET A 240 -16.86 -7.89 6.00
CA MET A 240 -17.42 -8.94 6.88
C MET A 240 -17.08 -8.78 8.36
N PHE A 241 -15.91 -8.18 8.66
CA PHE A 241 -15.34 -8.16 10.00
C PHE A 241 -15.12 -6.74 10.54
N THR A 242 -15.83 -5.75 10.00
CA THR A 242 -15.76 -4.37 10.50
C THR A 242 -16.25 -4.27 11.95
N ASP A 243 -17.28 -5.04 12.30
CA ASP A 243 -17.91 -5.02 13.62
C ASP A 243 -17.14 -5.85 14.68
N HIS A 244 -16.10 -6.59 14.26
CA HIS A 244 -15.27 -7.40 15.15
C HIS A 244 -13.94 -6.71 15.51
N SER A 245 -13.86 -5.40 15.36
CA SER A 245 -12.68 -4.60 15.70
C SER A 245 -12.34 -4.60 17.20
N PHE A 246 -13.28 -4.99 18.06
CA PHE A 246 -13.10 -5.12 19.51
C PHE A 246 -12.25 -6.35 19.92
N LEU A 247 -12.11 -7.35 19.01
CA LEU A 247 -11.27 -8.50 19.24
C LEU A 247 -9.81 -8.15 18.90
N ASP A 248 -9.01 -7.91 19.91
CA ASP A 248 -7.57 -7.69 19.74
C ASP A 248 -6.86 -9.03 19.51
N VAL A 249 -6.68 -9.36 18.24
CA VAL A 249 -6.02 -10.59 17.80
C VAL A 249 -4.62 -10.32 17.21
N LYS A 250 -4.06 -9.13 17.40
CA LYS A 250 -2.74 -8.77 16.84
C LYS A 250 -1.63 -9.69 17.35
N ASN A 251 -1.74 -10.15 18.58
CA ASN A 251 -0.71 -10.96 19.22
C ASN A 251 -0.48 -12.31 18.55
N PHE A 252 -1.41 -12.81 17.72
CA PHE A 252 -1.19 -14.06 17.02
C PHE A 252 -0.11 -13.97 15.92
N TYR A 253 0.18 -12.77 15.42
CA TYR A 253 1.22 -12.55 14.41
C TYR A 253 2.28 -11.54 14.85
N LEU A 254 1.94 -10.53 15.65
CA LEU A 254 2.86 -9.51 16.16
C LEU A 254 3.40 -9.93 17.55
N THR A 255 4.20 -10.98 17.58
CA THR A 255 4.91 -11.41 18.78
C THR A 255 6.06 -10.47 19.11
N LYS A 256 6.58 -10.53 20.34
CA LYS A 256 7.75 -9.76 20.76
C LYS A 256 8.95 -10.02 19.82
N ASP A 257 9.20 -11.27 19.47
CA ASP A 257 10.32 -11.66 18.59
C ASP A 257 10.16 -11.06 17.18
N ASN A 258 8.95 -11.12 16.62
CA ASN A 258 8.66 -10.51 15.32
C ASN A 258 8.83 -8.99 15.34
N TYR A 259 8.42 -8.37 16.44
CA TYR A 259 8.57 -6.94 16.65
C TYR A 259 10.05 -6.53 16.71
N GLU A 260 10.85 -7.17 17.57
CA GLU A 260 12.29 -6.92 17.72
C GLU A 260 13.03 -7.16 16.40
N ARG A 261 12.61 -8.18 15.64
CA ARG A 261 13.17 -8.46 14.32
C ARG A 261 12.89 -7.36 13.31
N VAL A 262 11.66 -6.86 13.21
CA VAL A 262 11.35 -5.72 12.35
C VAL A 262 12.18 -4.51 12.73
N ILE A 263 12.34 -4.23 14.02
CA ILE A 263 13.18 -3.12 14.49
C ILE A 263 14.62 -3.28 14.01
N SER A 264 15.23 -4.45 14.24
CA SER A 264 16.62 -4.70 13.86
C SER A 264 16.87 -4.56 12.35
N MET A 265 15.87 -4.92 11.54
CA MET A 265 15.94 -4.78 10.08
C MET A 265 15.65 -3.35 9.58
N SER A 266 15.16 -2.47 10.44
CA SER A 266 14.63 -1.15 10.06
C SER A 266 15.52 0.01 10.51
N GLU A 267 16.78 -0.23 10.81
CA GLU A 267 17.72 0.80 11.26
C GLU A 267 17.74 2.02 10.34
N GLN A 268 17.79 1.83 9.03
CA GLN A 268 17.76 2.92 8.07
C GLN A 268 16.47 3.75 8.16
N ALA A 269 15.32 3.12 8.39
CA ALA A 269 14.07 3.83 8.54
C ALA A 269 14.06 4.71 9.80
N PHE A 270 14.57 4.20 10.93
CA PHE A 270 14.65 4.97 12.16
C PHE A 270 15.70 6.09 12.11
N ASN A 271 16.76 5.91 11.33
CA ASN A 271 17.77 6.93 11.09
C ASN A 271 17.37 7.94 9.99
N PHE A 272 16.25 7.72 9.29
CA PHE A 272 15.84 8.56 8.17
C PHE A 272 15.45 9.98 8.58
N GLU A 273 15.09 10.20 9.85
CA GLU A 273 14.85 11.52 10.43
C GLU A 273 16.06 12.48 10.32
N LYS A 274 17.26 11.94 10.18
CA LYS A 274 18.48 12.75 9.97
C LYS A 274 18.45 13.54 8.66
N PHE A 275 17.74 13.04 7.67
CA PHE A 275 17.52 13.68 6.37
C PHE A 275 16.18 14.44 6.33
N PHE A 276 15.17 13.90 6.98
CA PHE A 276 13.80 14.42 7.00
C PHE A 276 13.23 14.35 8.42
N PRO A 277 13.35 15.41 9.21
CA PRO A 277 12.89 15.43 10.62
C PRO A 277 11.42 15.06 10.80
N GLU A 278 10.57 15.35 9.80
CA GLU A 278 9.16 14.93 9.79
C GLU A 278 8.95 13.42 9.67
N CYS A 279 9.97 12.69 9.20
CA CYS A 279 9.96 11.21 9.10
C CYS A 279 10.51 10.54 10.38
N ASN A 280 10.33 11.15 11.54
CA ASN A 280 10.64 10.54 12.82
C ASN A 280 9.61 9.46 13.15
N PHE A 281 10.05 8.21 13.10
CA PHE A 281 9.23 7.03 13.40
C PHE A 281 9.44 6.62 14.86
N LYS A 282 8.52 7.03 15.75
CA LYS A 282 8.57 6.66 17.19
C LYS A 282 7.91 5.31 17.41
N LEU A 283 8.65 4.43 18.07
CA LEU A 283 8.17 3.12 18.50
C LEU A 283 7.25 3.23 19.73
N LYS A 284 6.12 2.51 19.69
CA LYS A 284 5.26 2.29 20.86
C LYS A 284 5.23 0.79 21.18
N ILE A 285 5.88 0.42 22.26
CA ILE A 285 5.94 -0.97 22.75
C ILE A 285 4.65 -1.36 23.50
N SER A 286 3.86 -0.38 23.94
CA SER A 286 2.72 -0.59 24.85
C SER A 286 1.56 -1.43 24.31
N ASP A 287 1.55 -1.77 23.03
CA ASP A 287 0.41 -2.43 22.38
C ASP A 287 0.58 -3.97 22.25
N LEU A 288 1.61 -4.55 22.88
CA LEU A 288 1.93 -5.99 22.75
C LEU A 288 1.30 -6.88 23.83
N GLU A 289 0.68 -6.30 24.85
CA GLU A 289 0.10 -7.05 25.98
C GLU A 289 -1.42 -7.05 25.94
N SER A 290 -2.02 -8.02 25.24
CA SER A 290 -3.42 -8.37 25.48
C SER A 290 -3.57 -9.88 25.67
N ASN A 291 -4.02 -10.25 26.86
CA ASN A 291 -4.17 -11.64 27.34
C ASN A 291 -5.64 -12.13 27.27
N ARG A 292 -6.40 -11.82 26.23
CA ARG A 292 -7.74 -12.39 26.08
C ARG A 292 -7.70 -13.74 25.37
N ASN A 293 -8.24 -14.76 26.01
CA ASN A 293 -8.50 -16.06 25.39
C ASN A 293 -9.70 -15.95 24.44
N PHE A 294 -9.47 -15.49 23.20
CA PHE A 294 -10.50 -15.31 22.17
C PHE A 294 -10.76 -16.57 21.32
N ARG A 295 -10.11 -17.69 21.63
CA ARG A 295 -10.10 -18.89 20.78
C ARG A 295 -11.47 -19.48 20.50
N GLY A 296 -12.32 -19.63 21.55
CA GLY A 296 -13.67 -20.16 21.39
C GLY A 296 -14.55 -19.22 20.54
N GLU A 297 -14.53 -17.95 20.88
CA GLU A 297 -15.26 -16.92 20.16
C GLU A 297 -14.82 -16.78 18.69
N PHE A 298 -13.51 -16.90 18.41
CA PHE A 298 -12.99 -16.88 17.05
C PHE A 298 -13.47 -18.06 16.23
N ILE A 299 -13.54 -19.28 16.80
CA ILE A 299 -14.05 -20.47 16.10
C ILE A 299 -15.51 -20.28 15.71
N GLU A 300 -16.35 -19.81 16.64
CA GLU A 300 -17.78 -19.59 16.42
C GLU A 300 -18.00 -18.54 15.32
N ILE A 301 -17.37 -17.37 15.42
CA ILE A 301 -17.48 -16.32 14.39
C ILE A 301 -16.95 -16.80 13.02
N THR A 302 -15.91 -17.63 13.00
CA THR A 302 -15.39 -18.19 11.75
C THR A 302 -16.37 -19.14 11.10
N LEU A 303 -17.04 -19.99 11.86
CA LEU A 303 -18.08 -20.89 11.35
C LEU A 303 -19.28 -20.11 10.80
N ASP A 304 -19.72 -19.08 11.51
CA ASP A 304 -20.81 -18.21 11.07
C ASP A 304 -20.44 -17.46 9.78
N ALA A 305 -19.21 -16.98 9.68
CA ALA A 305 -18.69 -16.33 8.48
C ALA A 305 -18.67 -17.29 7.27
N LEU A 306 -18.19 -18.53 7.45
CA LEU A 306 -18.19 -19.55 6.40
C LEU A 306 -19.61 -19.86 5.94
N ASN A 307 -20.54 -20.08 6.85
CA ASN A 307 -21.95 -20.34 6.54
C ASN A 307 -22.61 -19.15 5.82
N SER A 308 -22.27 -17.92 6.19
CA SER A 308 -22.75 -16.71 5.52
C SER A 308 -22.23 -16.61 4.08
N LEU A 309 -20.95 -16.89 3.85
CA LEU A 309 -20.34 -16.91 2.50
C LEU A 309 -20.95 -17.99 1.61
N GLU A 310 -21.24 -19.17 2.16
CA GLU A 310 -21.91 -20.25 1.43
C GLU A 310 -23.34 -19.85 1.04
N ARG A 311 -24.13 -19.29 1.97
CA ARG A 311 -25.49 -18.78 1.69
C ARG A 311 -25.51 -17.70 0.62
N LYS A 312 -24.50 -16.86 0.54
CA LYS A 312 -24.33 -15.84 -0.51
C LYS A 312 -23.85 -16.45 -1.85
N GLY A 313 -23.52 -17.72 -1.87
CA GLY A 313 -22.99 -18.42 -3.06
C GLY A 313 -21.59 -17.95 -3.47
N PHE A 314 -20.81 -17.41 -2.57
CA PHE A 314 -19.43 -17.02 -2.81
C PHE A 314 -18.47 -18.19 -2.70
N ILE A 315 -18.79 -19.16 -1.83
CA ILE A 315 -18.02 -20.37 -1.60
C ILE A 315 -18.93 -21.60 -1.57
N GLU A 316 -18.34 -22.78 -1.61
CA GLU A 316 -18.96 -24.07 -1.33
C GLU A 316 -18.15 -24.78 -0.25
N ILE A 317 -18.82 -25.38 0.73
CA ILE A 317 -18.22 -26.07 1.86
C ILE A 317 -18.40 -27.57 1.72
N ASN A 318 -17.32 -28.34 1.84
CA ASN A 318 -17.36 -29.79 1.94
C ASN A 318 -17.66 -30.21 3.39
N LYS A 319 -18.94 -30.42 3.69
CA LYS A 319 -19.47 -30.67 5.06
C LYS A 319 -18.93 -31.95 5.71
N ASN A 320 -18.45 -32.91 4.91
CA ASN A 320 -17.99 -34.20 5.44
C ASN A 320 -16.61 -34.12 6.12
N ILE A 321 -15.86 -33.03 5.91
CA ILE A 321 -14.48 -32.89 6.35
C ILE A 321 -14.37 -31.82 7.47
N LEU A 322 -15.26 -30.84 7.50
CA LEU A 322 -15.12 -29.60 8.27
C LEU A 322 -15.01 -29.80 9.80
N ASN A 323 -15.71 -30.79 10.37
CA ASN A 323 -15.84 -30.92 11.83
C ASN A 323 -14.60 -31.49 12.54
N SER A 324 -13.77 -32.29 11.86
CA SER A 324 -12.59 -32.93 12.48
C SER A 324 -11.31 -32.08 12.41
N ASP A 325 -11.16 -31.28 11.36
CA ASP A 325 -9.89 -30.64 11.03
C ASP A 325 -9.82 -29.14 11.42
N LEU A 326 -10.98 -28.48 11.57
CA LEU A 326 -11.01 -27.06 12.01
C LEU A 326 -10.27 -26.84 13.32
N SER A 327 -10.48 -27.69 14.32
CA SER A 327 -9.80 -27.60 15.62
C SER A 327 -8.28 -27.76 15.50
N LYS A 328 -7.80 -28.53 14.52
CA LYS A 328 -6.38 -28.73 14.24
C LYS A 328 -5.78 -27.51 13.54
N ILE A 329 -6.44 -26.97 12.51
CA ILE A 329 -6.05 -25.78 11.78
C ILE A 329 -6.00 -24.59 12.74
N PHE A 330 -7.00 -24.42 13.59
CA PHE A 330 -7.02 -23.36 14.59
C PHE A 330 -5.86 -23.46 15.59
N ARG A 331 -5.45 -24.69 16.00
CA ARG A 331 -4.29 -24.86 16.87
C ARG A 331 -2.99 -24.37 16.24
N GLU A 332 -2.83 -24.54 14.95
CA GLU A 332 -1.61 -24.16 14.21
C GLU A 332 -1.38 -22.64 14.19
N TYR A 333 -2.45 -21.85 14.20
CA TYR A 333 -2.37 -20.38 14.12
C TYR A 333 -2.59 -19.67 15.46
N LEU A 334 -3.18 -20.35 16.46
CA LEU A 334 -3.52 -19.75 17.75
C LEU A 334 -2.58 -20.22 18.89
N GLN A 335 -1.55 -20.97 18.59
CA GLN A 335 -0.41 -21.25 19.47
C GLN A 335 0.72 -20.29 19.18
#